data_c463a633bdb0dbfd384fcf80b6b33426
#
_entry.id   c463a633bdb0dbfd384fcf80b6b33426
#
_cell.length_a   1.000
_cell.length_b   1.000
_cell.length_c   1.000
_cell.angle_alpha   90.00
_cell.angle_beta   90.00
_cell.angle_gamma   90.00
#
_symmetry.space_group_name_H-M   'P 1'
#
loop_
_entity.id
_entity.type
_entity.pdbx_description
1 polymer ?
#
loop_
_entity_poly.entity_id
_entity_poly.type
_entity_poly.pdbx_seq_one_letter_code
_entity_poly.pdbx_strand_id
1 'polypeptide(L)'
;MSSILDVYSRYDFVPVKAKGVYLFDKNGKKVLDFLGGVAVNVLGYKHKIIENAIKKQMKRGFYSQSNYYCNNEAEELAEKLCKISGIENGKVFFQNSGAEANECAIKMARKWFNETHNTKYNEIICMTNAFHGRTLGTISATMREKLTNGFEPLLGGFKIAEFNNIESVKSAINENTCAIMIETIQGEGGILPCDKQFLQDVRQLCNEKNILLILDEIQCGNGRTGKYFAYQHYGILPDMLTIAKGLAGGLPIGACIVKGEFGKYMTKGSHGSTFGGNALCCCCGNACIDELSKQQFLSNVEKMGQYFKTELEKMIAKFPNILKSVSGMGLMLGLTIDDKIEAKKVVEKLLENGLSCCTAGGNQIRFLPPLIIKKKHIDEAIKIIEKTIIGLISDL
;
A
#
# COMPACT_ATOMS: atom_id res chain seq x y z
N MET A 1 -15.51 -18.34 23.32
CA MET A 1 -14.36 -17.39 23.31
C MET A 1 -13.56 -17.64 22.06
N SER A 2 -13.04 -16.61 21.41
CA SER A 2 -12.16 -16.76 20.24
C SER A 2 -10.77 -17.21 20.69
N SER A 3 -10.17 -18.16 19.95
CA SER A 3 -8.77 -18.55 20.14
C SER A 3 -7.79 -17.61 19.40
N ILE A 4 -8.29 -16.59 18.72
CA ILE A 4 -7.48 -15.61 17.98
C ILE A 4 -7.27 -14.40 18.90
N LEU A 5 -6.01 -13.88 18.97
CA LEU A 5 -5.69 -12.68 19.73
C LEU A 5 -6.58 -11.51 19.30
N ASP A 6 -7.06 -10.75 20.26
CA ASP A 6 -7.97 -9.63 20.04
C ASP A 6 -7.21 -8.32 19.78
N VAL A 7 -6.49 -8.29 18.66
CA VAL A 7 -5.71 -7.12 18.20
C VAL A 7 -6.43 -6.27 17.15
N TYR A 8 -7.61 -6.69 16.72
CA TYR A 8 -8.42 -5.99 15.71
C TYR A 8 -9.82 -5.66 16.24
N SER A 9 -10.28 -4.44 16.05
CA SER A 9 -11.69 -4.09 16.20
C SER A 9 -12.48 -4.68 15.05
N ARG A 10 -13.02 -5.89 15.21
CA ARG A 10 -13.77 -6.60 14.17
C ARG A 10 -15.19 -6.06 14.06
N TYR A 11 -15.66 -5.88 12.83
CA TYR A 11 -17.06 -5.60 12.57
C TYR A 11 -17.92 -6.88 12.70
N ASP A 12 -19.18 -6.74 13.07
CA ASP A 12 -20.14 -7.86 13.10
C ASP A 12 -20.63 -8.18 11.68
N PHE A 13 -19.69 -8.65 10.85
CA PHE A 13 -19.94 -9.09 9.48
C PHE A 13 -19.02 -10.26 9.14
N VAL A 14 -19.58 -11.41 8.80
CA VAL A 14 -18.84 -12.61 8.44
C VAL A 14 -19.10 -12.95 6.97
N PRO A 15 -18.21 -12.57 6.05
CA PRO A 15 -18.34 -12.94 4.64
C PRO A 15 -18.11 -14.43 4.46
N VAL A 16 -19.06 -15.13 3.84
CA VAL A 16 -18.96 -16.57 3.50
C VAL A 16 -18.84 -16.79 1.99
N LYS A 17 -19.13 -15.78 1.18
CA LYS A 17 -19.03 -15.83 -0.27
C LYS A 17 -18.63 -14.46 -0.81
N ALA A 18 -17.88 -14.45 -1.92
CA ALA A 18 -17.51 -13.22 -2.60
C ALA A 18 -17.55 -13.41 -4.12
N LYS A 19 -17.88 -12.33 -4.87
CA LYS A 19 -17.86 -12.33 -6.34
C LYS A 19 -17.75 -10.90 -6.87
N GLY A 20 -16.79 -10.68 -7.78
CA GLY A 20 -16.56 -9.35 -8.38
C GLY A 20 -16.15 -8.35 -7.29
N VAL A 21 -17.00 -7.39 -7.01
CA VAL A 21 -16.77 -6.33 -6.00
C VAL A 21 -17.68 -6.47 -4.78
N TYR A 22 -18.28 -7.63 -4.57
CA TYR A 22 -19.27 -7.86 -3.51
C TYR A 22 -18.87 -9.01 -2.59
N LEU A 23 -19.15 -8.81 -1.31
CA LEU A 23 -19.12 -9.80 -0.25
C LEU A 23 -20.57 -10.20 0.12
N PHE A 24 -20.74 -11.44 0.59
CA PHE A 24 -22.03 -11.96 1.04
C PHE A 24 -21.88 -12.69 2.36
N ASP A 25 -22.75 -12.44 3.32
CA ASP A 25 -22.82 -13.19 4.58
C ASP A 25 -23.68 -14.48 4.42
N LYS A 26 -23.80 -15.22 5.51
CA LYS A 26 -24.59 -16.45 5.56
C LYS A 26 -26.10 -16.26 5.31
N ASN A 27 -26.62 -15.05 5.56
CA ASN A 27 -28.02 -14.70 5.39
C ASN A 27 -28.30 -14.11 3.99
N GLY A 28 -27.27 -14.02 3.13
CA GLY A 28 -27.38 -13.44 1.79
C GLY A 28 -27.26 -11.92 1.76
N LYS A 29 -26.96 -11.25 2.89
CA LYS A 29 -26.69 -9.81 2.90
C LYS A 29 -25.53 -9.50 1.97
N LYS A 30 -25.80 -8.68 0.97
CA LYS A 30 -24.83 -8.23 -0.02
C LYS A 30 -24.17 -6.93 0.45
N VAL A 31 -22.84 -6.90 0.46
CA VAL A 31 -22.04 -5.74 0.82
C VAL A 31 -21.13 -5.40 -0.35
N LEU A 32 -21.19 -4.14 -0.81
CA LEU A 32 -20.28 -3.58 -1.81
C LEU A 32 -18.94 -3.31 -1.12
N ASP A 33 -17.85 -3.91 -1.65
CA ASP A 33 -16.55 -3.85 -1.00
C ASP A 33 -15.70 -2.69 -1.53
N PHE A 34 -15.62 -1.63 -0.73
CA PHE A 34 -14.71 -0.51 -0.94
C PHE A 34 -13.55 -0.49 0.07
N LEU A 35 -13.31 -1.63 0.73
CA LEU A 35 -12.13 -1.90 1.55
C LEU A 35 -11.07 -2.69 0.76
N GLY A 36 -11.51 -3.66 -0.06
CA GLY A 36 -10.63 -4.46 -0.91
C GLY A 36 -9.56 -5.25 -0.14
N GLY A 37 -9.82 -5.63 1.13
CA GLY A 37 -8.80 -6.23 1.99
C GLY A 37 -7.66 -5.28 2.32
N VAL A 38 -7.92 -3.97 2.42
CA VAL A 38 -6.96 -2.87 2.52
C VAL A 38 -6.04 -2.81 1.30
N ALA A 39 -6.64 -2.59 0.12
CA ALA A 39 -5.98 -2.51 -1.20
C ALA A 39 -5.35 -3.83 -1.70
N VAL A 40 -5.74 -4.97 -1.17
CA VAL A 40 -5.20 -6.29 -1.55
C VAL A 40 -5.93 -6.88 -2.76
N ASN A 41 -7.26 -6.85 -2.76
CA ASN A 41 -8.08 -7.50 -3.78
C ASN A 41 -8.28 -6.60 -5.02
N VAL A 42 -7.18 -6.23 -5.67
CA VAL A 42 -7.17 -5.27 -6.80
C VAL A 42 -8.04 -5.71 -7.99
N LEU A 43 -8.11 -7.00 -8.27
CA LEU A 43 -8.96 -7.58 -9.32
C LEU A 43 -10.32 -8.08 -8.78
N GLY A 44 -10.65 -7.77 -7.52
CA GLY A 44 -11.86 -8.25 -6.87
C GLY A 44 -11.86 -9.76 -6.65
N TYR A 45 -13.03 -10.32 -6.45
CA TYR A 45 -13.22 -11.70 -6.02
C TYR A 45 -13.60 -12.62 -7.19
N LYS A 46 -13.10 -13.86 -7.19
CA LYS A 46 -13.32 -14.85 -8.27
C LYS A 46 -12.90 -14.32 -9.65
N HIS A 47 -11.81 -13.60 -9.72
CA HIS A 47 -11.30 -13.13 -10.99
C HIS A 47 -10.67 -14.28 -11.78
N LYS A 48 -11.13 -14.49 -13.01
CA LYS A 48 -10.71 -15.65 -13.82
C LYS A 48 -9.21 -15.74 -14.04
N ILE A 49 -8.51 -14.61 -14.14
CA ILE A 49 -7.05 -14.56 -14.33
C ILE A 49 -6.36 -15.20 -13.14
N ILE A 50 -6.74 -14.84 -11.90
CA ILE A 50 -6.16 -15.39 -10.66
C ILE A 50 -6.54 -16.86 -10.49
N GLU A 51 -7.83 -17.20 -10.68
CA GLU A 51 -8.26 -18.61 -10.60
C GLU A 51 -7.51 -19.50 -11.59
N ASN A 52 -7.27 -19.02 -12.81
CA ASN A 52 -6.54 -19.77 -13.84
C ASN A 52 -5.04 -19.91 -13.48
N ALA A 53 -4.41 -18.85 -12.95
CA ALA A 53 -3.02 -18.88 -12.49
C ALA A 53 -2.85 -19.92 -11.37
N ILE A 54 -3.74 -19.91 -10.37
CA ILE A 54 -3.75 -20.90 -9.28
C ILE A 54 -3.91 -22.31 -9.84
N LYS A 55 -4.92 -22.54 -10.69
CA LYS A 55 -5.16 -23.88 -11.29
C LYS A 55 -3.99 -24.36 -12.12
N LYS A 56 -3.36 -23.46 -12.89
CA LYS A 56 -2.15 -23.78 -13.68
C LYS A 56 -1.02 -24.25 -12.78
N GLN A 57 -0.74 -23.53 -11.70
CA GLN A 57 0.34 -23.86 -10.78
C GLN A 57 0.04 -25.15 -9.98
N MET A 58 -1.20 -25.34 -9.53
CA MET A 58 -1.61 -26.57 -8.84
C MET A 58 -1.42 -27.83 -9.70
N LYS A 59 -1.67 -27.76 -11.00
CA LYS A 59 -1.43 -28.88 -11.92
C LYS A 59 0.04 -29.30 -12.03
N ARG A 60 0.99 -28.40 -11.69
CA ARG A 60 2.43 -28.72 -11.65
C ARG A 60 2.84 -29.50 -10.40
N GLY A 61 1.96 -29.60 -9.40
CA GLY A 61 2.16 -30.42 -8.20
C GLY A 61 3.00 -29.78 -7.10
N PHE A 62 3.45 -28.52 -7.25
CA PHE A 62 4.16 -27.79 -6.19
C PHE A 62 3.69 -26.33 -6.10
N TYR A 63 3.66 -25.81 -4.88
CA TYR A 63 3.20 -24.44 -4.57
C TYR A 63 4.36 -23.56 -4.13
N SER A 64 5.26 -24.13 -3.35
CA SER A 64 6.49 -23.51 -2.90
C SER A 64 7.65 -24.47 -3.12
N GLN A 65 8.81 -23.91 -3.29
CA GLN A 65 10.07 -24.65 -3.40
C GLN A 65 11.15 -23.88 -2.65
N SER A 66 12.24 -24.55 -2.31
CA SER A 66 13.38 -23.91 -1.69
C SER A 66 14.00 -22.88 -2.63
N ASN A 67 14.42 -21.73 -2.09
CA ASN A 67 15.19 -20.71 -2.82
C ASN A 67 16.62 -21.18 -3.18
N TYR A 68 16.98 -22.41 -2.87
CA TYR A 68 18.18 -23.07 -3.42
C TYR A 68 18.00 -23.55 -4.87
N TYR A 69 16.76 -23.59 -5.37
CA TYR A 69 16.44 -23.92 -6.76
C TYR A 69 16.03 -22.68 -7.54
N CYS A 70 16.32 -22.66 -8.84
CA CYS A 70 15.79 -21.63 -9.73
C CYS A 70 14.27 -21.72 -9.83
N ASN A 71 13.61 -20.58 -9.93
CA ASN A 71 12.17 -20.43 -9.98
C ASN A 71 11.76 -19.52 -11.12
N ASN A 72 11.31 -20.10 -12.22
CA ASN A 72 10.95 -19.35 -13.42
C ASN A 72 9.82 -18.34 -13.18
N GLU A 73 8.84 -18.66 -12.32
CA GLU A 73 7.75 -17.75 -11.99
C GLU A 73 8.24 -16.49 -11.25
N ALA A 74 9.25 -16.66 -10.38
CA ALA A 74 9.87 -15.55 -9.66
C ALA A 74 10.76 -14.71 -10.59
N GLU A 75 11.56 -15.35 -11.45
CA GLU A 75 12.39 -14.64 -12.45
C GLU A 75 11.51 -13.81 -13.40
N GLU A 76 10.45 -14.40 -13.96
CA GLU A 76 9.52 -13.71 -14.83
C GLU A 76 8.88 -12.50 -14.14
N LEU A 77 8.43 -12.67 -12.88
CA LEU A 77 7.84 -11.57 -12.12
C LEU A 77 8.86 -10.48 -11.80
N ALA A 78 10.09 -10.85 -11.48
CA ALA A 78 11.18 -9.90 -11.22
C ALA A 78 11.49 -9.05 -12.45
N GLU A 79 11.62 -9.68 -13.63
CA GLU A 79 11.84 -8.99 -14.90
C GLU A 79 10.73 -7.99 -15.21
N LYS A 80 9.45 -8.41 -15.05
CA LYS A 80 8.30 -7.54 -15.26
C LYS A 80 8.27 -6.35 -14.29
N LEU A 81 8.56 -6.59 -13.01
CA LEU A 81 8.62 -5.54 -12.00
C LEU A 81 9.75 -4.54 -12.28
N CYS A 82 10.95 -5.01 -12.61
CA CYS A 82 12.05 -4.13 -13.01
C CYS A 82 11.69 -3.30 -14.25
N LYS A 83 11.11 -3.93 -15.26
CA LYS A 83 10.71 -3.24 -16.50
C LYS A 83 9.65 -2.15 -16.24
N ILE A 84 8.59 -2.45 -15.49
CA ILE A 84 7.50 -1.51 -15.27
C ILE A 84 7.88 -0.40 -14.27
N SER A 85 8.81 -0.67 -13.35
CA SER A 85 9.34 0.34 -12.45
C SER A 85 10.28 1.34 -13.14
N GLY A 86 10.86 0.99 -14.27
CA GLY A 86 11.90 1.81 -14.92
C GLY A 86 13.21 1.86 -14.13
N ILE A 87 13.38 1.03 -13.11
CA ILE A 87 14.62 0.93 -12.34
C ILE A 87 15.65 0.16 -13.17
N GLU A 88 16.67 0.87 -13.61
CA GLU A 88 17.69 0.33 -14.48
C GLU A 88 18.52 -0.77 -13.82
N ASN A 89 18.75 -1.87 -14.56
CA ASN A 89 19.45 -3.06 -14.06
C ASN A 89 18.90 -3.57 -12.71
N GLY A 90 17.60 -3.36 -12.46
CA GLY A 90 16.95 -3.66 -11.20
C GLY A 90 17.15 -5.11 -10.75
N LYS A 91 17.16 -5.28 -9.43
CA LYS A 91 17.14 -6.58 -8.76
C LYS A 91 15.95 -6.64 -7.81
N VAL A 92 15.35 -7.80 -7.70
CA VAL A 92 14.17 -8.00 -6.84
C VAL A 92 14.47 -9.05 -5.79
N PHE A 93 14.08 -8.77 -4.55
CA PHE A 93 14.01 -9.77 -3.50
C PHE A 93 12.54 -9.94 -3.10
N PHE A 94 12.03 -11.17 -3.18
CA PHE A 94 10.65 -11.50 -2.83
C PHE A 94 10.52 -11.92 -1.38
N GLN A 95 9.43 -11.50 -0.74
CA GLN A 95 9.00 -11.85 0.61
C GLN A 95 7.48 -12.15 0.61
N ASN A 96 6.86 -12.16 1.82
CA ASN A 96 5.46 -12.55 1.99
C ASN A 96 4.54 -11.39 2.37
N SER A 97 5.11 -10.26 2.76
CA SER A 97 4.37 -9.08 3.23
C SER A 97 5.08 -7.78 2.90
N GLY A 98 4.34 -6.66 3.04
CA GLY A 98 4.92 -5.33 2.91
C GLY A 98 5.92 -5.02 4.01
N ALA A 99 5.66 -5.45 5.25
CA ALA A 99 6.61 -5.26 6.35
C ALA A 99 7.95 -5.93 6.05
N GLU A 100 7.95 -7.18 5.55
CA GLU A 100 9.18 -7.87 5.16
C GLU A 100 9.88 -7.17 3.97
N ALA A 101 9.12 -6.63 3.01
CA ALA A 101 9.71 -5.86 1.90
C ALA A 101 10.41 -4.60 2.41
N ASN A 102 9.81 -3.89 3.36
CA ASN A 102 10.43 -2.73 4.01
C ASN A 102 11.63 -3.11 4.88
N GLU A 103 11.59 -4.23 5.61
CA GLU A 103 12.76 -4.76 6.33
C GLU A 103 13.95 -5.00 5.38
N CYS A 104 13.69 -5.53 4.18
CA CYS A 104 14.72 -5.71 3.17
C CYS A 104 15.32 -4.38 2.72
N ALA A 105 14.48 -3.38 2.42
CA ALA A 105 14.94 -2.05 2.01
C ALA A 105 15.76 -1.36 3.10
N ILE A 106 15.30 -1.41 4.36
CA ILE A 106 16.01 -0.88 5.54
C ILE A 106 17.38 -1.55 5.69
N LYS A 107 17.42 -2.89 5.65
CA LYS A 107 18.68 -3.65 5.76
C LYS A 107 19.64 -3.31 4.63
N MET A 108 19.14 -3.18 3.41
CA MET A 108 19.94 -2.88 2.23
C MET A 108 20.54 -1.49 2.29
N ALA A 109 19.76 -0.47 2.66
CA ALA A 109 20.24 0.89 2.83
C ALA A 109 21.35 0.98 3.89
N ARG A 110 21.14 0.34 5.04
CA ARG A 110 22.14 0.27 6.13
C ARG A 110 23.42 -0.45 5.69
N LYS A 111 23.29 -1.60 5.03
CA LYS A 111 24.44 -2.38 4.57
C LYS A 111 25.26 -1.63 3.54
N TRP A 112 24.58 -1.05 2.52
CA TRP A 112 25.24 -0.22 1.53
C TRP A 112 26.04 0.92 2.16
N PHE A 113 25.41 1.67 3.05
CA PHE A 113 26.03 2.82 3.71
C PHE A 113 27.23 2.40 4.56
N ASN A 114 27.07 1.36 5.38
CA ASN A 114 28.14 0.89 6.24
C ASN A 114 29.37 0.41 5.46
N GLU A 115 29.15 -0.29 4.34
CA GLU A 115 30.26 -0.78 3.51
C GLU A 115 30.95 0.33 2.70
N THR A 116 30.19 1.34 2.24
CA THR A 116 30.75 2.44 1.44
C THR A 116 31.42 3.52 2.28
N HIS A 117 30.98 3.73 3.53
CA HIS A 117 31.49 4.75 4.43
C HIS A 117 32.36 4.19 5.56
N ASN A 118 32.58 2.86 5.58
CA ASN A 118 33.33 2.16 6.61
C ASN A 118 32.86 2.55 8.04
N THR A 119 31.54 2.55 8.26
CA THR A 119 30.90 2.96 9.52
C THR A 119 29.92 1.91 9.99
N LYS A 120 29.51 1.99 11.26
CA LYS A 120 28.38 1.23 11.82
C LYS A 120 27.21 2.16 12.23
N TYR A 121 27.37 3.45 12.00
CA TYR A 121 26.35 4.45 12.29
C TYR A 121 25.62 4.80 11.00
N ASN A 122 24.32 4.61 11.01
CA ASN A 122 23.46 4.90 9.87
C ASN A 122 22.07 5.30 10.34
N GLU A 123 21.46 6.22 9.63
CA GLU A 123 20.14 6.75 9.93
C GLU A 123 19.27 6.79 8.67
N ILE A 124 18.00 6.46 8.86
CA ILE A 124 16.96 6.56 7.82
C ILE A 124 15.96 7.62 8.27
N ILE A 125 15.70 8.59 7.42
CA ILE A 125 14.67 9.61 7.67
C ILE A 125 13.32 9.06 7.18
N CYS A 126 12.34 9.02 8.06
CA CYS A 126 10.96 8.68 7.78
C CYS A 126 10.06 9.91 7.99
N MET A 127 8.81 9.83 7.52
CA MET A 127 7.91 10.97 7.58
C MET A 127 6.95 10.87 8.78
N THR A 128 6.50 12.04 9.28
CA THR A 128 5.39 12.08 10.23
C THR A 128 4.18 11.33 9.67
N ASN A 129 3.42 10.65 10.52
CA ASN A 129 2.24 9.85 10.18
C ASN A 129 2.47 8.68 9.21
N ALA A 130 3.72 8.29 8.95
CA ALA A 130 4.02 7.14 8.10
C ALA A 130 3.50 5.81 8.69
N PHE A 131 3.35 4.82 7.82
CA PHE A 131 3.11 3.44 8.22
C PHE A 131 3.88 2.47 7.30
N HIS A 132 4.92 1.86 7.85
CA HIS A 132 5.80 0.96 7.09
C HIS A 132 5.67 -0.51 7.49
N GLY A 133 4.89 -0.85 8.52
CA GLY A 133 4.64 -2.23 8.95
C GLY A 133 4.57 -2.41 10.46
N ARG A 134 4.53 -3.69 10.88
CA ARG A 134 4.36 -4.11 12.28
C ARG A 134 5.48 -5.02 12.81
N THR A 135 6.53 -5.26 12.06
CA THR A 135 7.76 -5.88 12.57
C THR A 135 8.55 -4.86 13.39
N LEU A 136 9.47 -5.29 14.27
CA LEU A 136 10.21 -4.37 15.12
C LEU A 136 10.99 -3.31 14.32
N GLY A 137 11.59 -3.66 13.18
CA GLY A 137 12.25 -2.67 12.33
C GLY A 137 11.29 -1.71 11.65
N THR A 138 10.21 -2.21 11.08
CA THR A 138 9.23 -1.35 10.38
C THR A 138 8.37 -0.51 11.33
N ILE A 139 8.09 -0.99 12.56
CA ILE A 139 7.38 -0.18 13.56
C ILE A 139 8.31 0.94 14.09
N SER A 140 9.62 0.67 14.17
CA SER A 140 10.62 1.70 14.50
C SER A 140 10.70 2.76 13.40
N ALA A 141 10.62 2.39 12.11
CA ALA A 141 10.54 3.32 11.00
C ALA A 141 9.21 4.11 10.97
N THR A 142 8.12 3.52 11.46
CA THR A 142 6.80 4.16 11.55
C THR A 142 6.76 5.27 12.61
N MET A 143 7.49 5.12 13.73
CA MET A 143 7.68 6.11 14.80
C MET A 143 6.39 6.77 15.33
N ARG A 144 5.26 6.05 15.30
CA ARG A 144 3.98 6.53 15.86
C ARG A 144 3.80 5.97 17.26
N GLU A 145 3.80 6.82 18.29
CA GLU A 145 3.71 6.42 19.71
C GLU A 145 2.58 5.40 19.97
N LYS A 146 1.39 5.64 19.42
CA LYS A 146 0.25 4.70 19.53
C LYS A 146 0.58 3.28 19.06
N LEU A 147 1.56 3.11 18.16
CA LEU A 147 1.95 1.83 17.57
C LEU A 147 3.21 1.24 18.20
N THR A 148 4.06 2.07 18.81
CA THR A 148 5.37 1.68 19.36
C THR A 148 5.32 1.43 20.86
N ASN A 149 4.38 2.03 21.58
CA ASN A 149 4.25 1.91 23.03
C ASN A 149 4.15 0.44 23.48
N GLY A 150 5.02 0.05 24.42
CA GLY A 150 5.10 -1.30 24.97
C GLY A 150 5.97 -2.28 24.16
N PHE A 151 6.64 -1.82 23.07
CA PHE A 151 7.54 -2.65 22.26
C PHE A 151 9.01 -2.21 22.35
N GLU A 152 9.34 -1.35 23.33
CA GLU A 152 10.70 -0.90 23.56
C GLU A 152 11.61 -2.04 24.09
N PRO A 153 12.92 -2.02 23.78
CA PRO A 153 13.63 -0.99 23.02
C PRO A 153 13.40 -1.12 21.51
N LEU A 154 13.09 0.01 20.85
CA LEU A 154 12.94 0.07 19.41
C LEU A 154 14.28 -0.03 18.69
N LEU A 155 14.28 -0.44 17.44
CA LEU A 155 15.46 -0.42 16.60
C LEU A 155 15.90 1.04 16.36
N GLY A 156 17.10 1.40 16.78
CA GLY A 156 17.68 2.74 16.58
C GLY A 156 18.00 3.06 15.11
N GLY A 157 18.40 4.31 14.85
CA GLY A 157 18.81 4.76 13.52
C GLY A 157 17.64 5.16 12.64
N PHE A 158 16.59 5.73 13.23
CA PHE A 158 15.50 6.38 12.49
C PHE A 158 15.34 7.82 12.97
N LYS A 159 15.02 8.71 12.05
CA LYS A 159 14.66 10.11 12.31
C LYS A 159 13.33 10.44 11.67
N ILE A 160 12.63 11.40 12.21
CA ILE A 160 11.37 11.91 11.68
C ILE A 160 11.60 13.25 11.00
N ALA A 161 10.97 13.43 9.82
CA ALA A 161 10.76 14.71 9.17
C ALA A 161 9.27 14.92 8.91
N GLU A 162 8.85 16.17 8.83
CA GLU A 162 7.46 16.51 8.52
C GLU A 162 7.14 16.19 7.07
N PHE A 163 6.03 15.49 6.83
CA PHE A 163 5.57 15.14 5.50
C PHE A 163 5.19 16.39 4.69
N ASN A 164 5.59 16.46 3.43
CA ASN A 164 5.44 17.61 2.53
C ASN A 164 6.17 18.89 3.00
N ASN A 165 7.20 18.78 3.85
CA ASN A 165 8.02 19.90 4.29
C ASN A 165 9.51 19.61 3.99
N ILE A 166 10.04 20.17 2.90
CA ILE A 166 11.42 19.94 2.46
C ILE A 166 12.45 20.51 3.46
N GLU A 167 12.14 21.60 4.14
CA GLU A 167 13.06 22.20 5.12
C GLU A 167 13.19 21.29 6.37
N SER A 168 12.11 20.63 6.77
CA SER A 168 12.16 19.61 7.82
C SER A 168 13.05 18.44 7.42
N VAL A 169 12.96 17.98 6.16
CA VAL A 169 13.82 16.91 5.63
C VAL A 169 15.29 17.36 5.63
N LYS A 170 15.61 18.55 5.14
CA LYS A 170 16.97 19.11 5.12
C LYS A 170 17.57 19.19 6.53
N SER A 171 16.77 19.62 7.49
CA SER A 171 17.20 19.75 8.91
C SER A 171 17.46 18.41 9.57
N ALA A 172 16.83 17.33 9.13
CA ALA A 172 17.03 16.00 9.67
C ALA A 172 18.29 15.28 9.11
N ILE A 173 18.80 15.73 7.94
CA ILE A 173 19.97 15.13 7.31
C ILE A 173 21.26 15.46 8.09
N ASN A 174 22.11 14.46 8.26
CA ASN A 174 23.47 14.59 8.78
C ASN A 174 24.41 13.58 8.07
N GLU A 175 25.66 13.51 8.54
CA GLU A 175 26.68 12.63 8.01
C GLU A 175 26.38 11.12 8.12
N ASN A 176 25.45 10.72 8.99
CA ASN A 176 25.03 9.35 9.17
C ASN A 176 23.77 8.98 8.37
N THR A 177 23.17 9.93 7.65
CA THR A 177 21.95 9.68 6.89
C THR A 177 22.24 8.81 5.68
N CYS A 178 21.67 7.61 5.66
CA CYS A 178 21.85 6.65 4.55
C CYS A 178 20.67 6.65 3.56
N ALA A 179 19.46 6.97 4.02
CA ALA A 179 18.27 6.96 3.17
C ALA A 179 17.17 7.89 3.68
N ILE A 180 16.26 8.23 2.77
CA ILE A 180 14.95 8.81 3.08
C ILE A 180 13.90 7.80 2.62
N MET A 181 12.94 7.46 3.50
CA MET A 181 11.88 6.50 3.23
C MET A 181 10.52 7.19 3.27
N ILE A 182 9.76 7.10 2.17
CA ILE A 182 8.50 7.85 1.97
C ILE A 182 7.44 6.93 1.37
N GLU A 183 6.20 7.03 1.87
CA GLU A 183 5.01 6.58 1.13
C GLU A 183 4.66 7.66 0.09
N THR A 184 4.56 7.33 -1.18
CA THR A 184 4.14 8.30 -2.22
C THR A 184 2.74 8.86 -1.94
N ILE A 185 1.88 8.06 -1.31
CA ILE A 185 0.61 8.47 -0.70
C ILE A 185 0.53 7.79 0.65
N GLN A 186 0.50 8.56 1.73
CA GLN A 186 0.32 8.00 3.06
C GLN A 186 -1.07 7.36 3.20
N GLY A 187 -1.10 6.06 3.43
CA GLY A 187 -2.35 5.30 3.53
C GLY A 187 -2.99 5.38 4.90
N GLU A 188 -2.23 5.08 5.93
CA GLU A 188 -2.70 5.07 7.33
C GLU A 188 -2.65 6.48 7.95
N GLY A 189 -1.89 7.40 7.38
CA GLY A 189 -1.75 8.79 7.82
C GLY A 189 -2.94 9.68 7.47
N GLY A 190 -3.86 9.22 6.58
CA GLY A 190 -5.02 10.00 6.19
C GLY A 190 -5.17 10.23 4.67
N ILE A 191 -4.76 9.28 3.85
CA ILE A 191 -4.80 9.36 2.38
C ILE A 191 -4.22 10.69 1.89
N LEU A 192 -2.97 10.93 2.24
CA LEU A 192 -2.24 12.15 1.94
C LEU A 192 -1.22 11.91 0.82
N PRO A 193 -1.45 12.39 -0.40
CA PRO A 193 -0.44 12.38 -1.47
C PRO A 193 0.75 13.28 -1.13
N CYS A 194 1.94 12.88 -1.58
CA CYS A 194 3.07 13.81 -1.65
C CYS A 194 2.72 15.00 -2.55
N ASP A 195 3.17 16.19 -2.17
CA ASP A 195 3.21 17.31 -3.10
C ASP A 195 4.25 17.03 -4.19
N LYS A 196 3.93 17.41 -5.43
CA LYS A 196 4.80 17.10 -6.57
C LYS A 196 6.19 17.71 -6.39
N GLN A 197 6.24 18.96 -6.01
CA GLN A 197 7.51 19.67 -5.80
C GLN A 197 8.30 19.06 -4.64
N PHE A 198 7.63 18.74 -3.53
CA PHE A 198 8.28 18.10 -2.37
C PHE A 198 9.01 16.80 -2.78
N LEU A 199 8.32 15.89 -3.48
CA LEU A 199 8.93 14.60 -3.84
C LEU A 199 10.06 14.76 -4.88
N GLN A 200 9.97 15.75 -5.77
CA GLN A 200 11.03 16.10 -6.71
C GLN A 200 12.24 16.70 -5.99
N ASP A 201 12.02 17.59 -5.03
CA ASP A 201 13.08 18.21 -4.21
C ASP A 201 13.77 17.14 -3.34
N VAL A 202 13.02 16.20 -2.75
CA VAL A 202 13.60 15.07 -2.01
C VAL A 202 14.47 14.22 -2.93
N ARG A 203 14.03 13.91 -4.15
CA ARG A 203 14.85 13.15 -5.11
C ARG A 203 16.15 13.88 -5.44
N GLN A 204 16.06 15.18 -5.72
CA GLN A 204 17.23 16.02 -5.98
C GLN A 204 18.19 16.03 -4.77
N LEU A 205 17.66 16.27 -3.58
CA LEU A 205 18.42 16.28 -2.34
C LEU A 205 19.15 14.94 -2.08
N CYS A 206 18.48 13.81 -2.34
CA CYS A 206 19.11 12.51 -2.24
C CYS A 206 20.30 12.37 -3.22
N ASN A 207 20.15 12.87 -4.45
CA ASN A 207 21.25 12.85 -5.43
C ASN A 207 22.45 13.72 -4.98
N GLU A 208 22.17 14.94 -4.50
CA GLU A 208 23.20 15.89 -4.04
C GLU A 208 23.95 15.38 -2.80
N LYS A 209 23.27 14.71 -1.91
CA LYS A 209 23.83 14.18 -0.65
C LYS A 209 24.35 12.76 -0.76
N ASN A 210 24.19 12.10 -1.91
CA ASN A 210 24.53 10.69 -2.10
C ASN A 210 23.90 9.78 -1.05
N ILE A 211 22.60 9.94 -0.81
CA ILE A 211 21.76 9.12 0.05
C ILE A 211 20.62 8.48 -0.73
N LEU A 212 20.09 7.37 -0.28
CA LEU A 212 19.11 6.60 -1.03
C LEU A 212 17.69 7.12 -0.86
N LEU A 213 16.90 7.11 -1.92
CA LEU A 213 15.45 7.31 -1.86
C LEU A 213 14.74 5.95 -1.91
N ILE A 214 14.03 5.62 -0.84
CA ILE A 214 13.18 4.44 -0.71
C ILE A 214 11.73 4.89 -0.83
N LEU A 215 10.99 4.39 -1.82
CA LEU A 215 9.56 4.62 -1.94
C LEU A 215 8.76 3.38 -1.51
N ASP A 216 7.92 3.57 -0.50
CA ASP A 216 6.96 2.56 -0.05
C ASP A 216 5.69 2.67 -0.90
N GLU A 217 5.56 1.79 -1.88
CA GLU A 217 4.40 1.70 -2.77
C GLU A 217 3.48 0.52 -2.43
N ILE A 218 3.57 0.03 -1.20
CA ILE A 218 2.81 -1.15 -0.75
C ILE A 218 1.31 -0.93 -0.86
N GLN A 219 0.83 0.27 -0.54
CA GLN A 219 -0.60 0.58 -0.59
C GLN A 219 -1.01 1.32 -1.87
N CYS A 220 -0.21 2.25 -2.35
CA CYS A 220 -0.52 3.13 -3.49
C CYS A 220 -0.09 2.57 -4.86
N GLY A 221 0.73 1.54 -4.89
CA GLY A 221 1.15 0.85 -6.11
C GLY A 221 0.07 -0.06 -6.72
N ASN A 222 0.49 -0.97 -7.57
CA ASN A 222 -0.37 -1.97 -8.24
C ASN A 222 -1.53 -1.35 -9.04
N GLY A 223 -1.30 -0.22 -9.69
CA GLY A 223 -2.30 0.42 -10.55
C GLY A 223 -3.34 1.27 -9.82
N ARG A 224 -3.27 1.39 -8.47
CA ARG A 224 -4.25 2.03 -7.60
C ARG A 224 -4.55 3.48 -7.97
N THR A 225 -3.56 4.21 -8.48
CA THR A 225 -3.65 5.64 -8.80
C THR A 225 -3.87 5.96 -10.28
N GLY A 226 -3.99 4.93 -11.15
CA GLY A 226 -4.05 5.09 -12.60
C GLY A 226 -2.69 5.02 -13.30
N LYS A 227 -1.59 4.92 -12.53
CA LYS A 227 -0.26 4.45 -12.95
C LYS A 227 0.07 3.17 -12.20
N TYR A 228 0.96 2.32 -12.73
CA TYR A 228 1.29 1.08 -12.04
C TYR A 228 1.93 1.34 -10.68
N PHE A 229 2.84 2.31 -10.59
CA PHE A 229 3.37 2.88 -9.35
C PHE A 229 2.96 4.35 -9.23
N ALA A 230 2.60 4.79 -8.03
CA ALA A 230 2.15 6.16 -7.80
C ALA A 230 3.24 7.21 -8.08
N TYR A 231 4.53 6.91 -7.80
CA TYR A 231 5.63 7.83 -8.09
C TYR A 231 5.77 8.19 -9.58
N GLN A 232 5.21 7.39 -10.48
CA GLN A 232 5.23 7.69 -11.92
C GLN A 232 4.43 8.96 -12.30
N HIS A 233 3.56 9.45 -11.40
CA HIS A 233 2.90 10.76 -11.56
C HIS A 233 3.85 11.94 -11.33
N TYR A 234 4.95 11.72 -10.62
CA TYR A 234 5.87 12.76 -10.16
C TYR A 234 7.09 12.95 -11.07
N GLY A 235 7.33 12.01 -11.99
CA GLY A 235 8.44 12.07 -12.95
C GLY A 235 9.79 11.85 -12.31
N ILE A 236 9.86 11.10 -11.23
CA ILE A 236 11.10 10.72 -10.53
C ILE A 236 11.32 9.21 -10.56
N LEU A 237 12.52 8.77 -10.24
CA LEU A 237 12.86 7.35 -10.01
C LEU A 237 13.47 7.17 -8.62
N PRO A 238 13.00 6.21 -7.81
CA PRO A 238 13.64 5.86 -6.54
C PRO A 238 14.90 5.02 -6.75
N ASP A 239 15.69 4.88 -5.70
CA ASP A 239 16.79 3.92 -5.65
C ASP A 239 16.33 2.54 -5.21
N MET A 240 15.32 2.52 -4.33
CA MET A 240 14.62 1.32 -3.89
C MET A 240 13.11 1.54 -3.86
N LEU A 241 12.37 0.47 -4.10
CA LEU A 241 10.92 0.46 -4.18
C LEU A 241 10.38 -0.77 -3.47
N THR A 242 9.40 -0.61 -2.59
CA THR A 242 8.74 -1.74 -1.93
C THR A 242 7.29 -1.86 -2.39
N ILE A 243 6.83 -3.07 -2.62
CA ILE A 243 5.48 -3.38 -3.09
C ILE A 243 4.97 -4.68 -2.44
N ALA A 244 3.66 -4.77 -2.21
CA ALA A 244 2.98 -5.95 -1.70
C ALA A 244 1.47 -5.88 -2.01
N LYS A 245 0.60 -6.27 -1.07
CA LYS A 245 -0.86 -6.15 -1.14
C LYS A 245 -1.44 -6.64 -2.47
N GLY A 246 -1.73 -5.73 -3.40
CA GLY A 246 -2.33 -6.04 -4.70
C GLY A 246 -1.46 -6.85 -5.66
N LEU A 247 -0.17 -7.05 -5.35
CA LEU A 247 0.81 -7.65 -6.26
C LEU A 247 0.40 -9.04 -6.78
N ALA A 248 -0.19 -9.88 -5.95
CA ALA A 248 -0.68 -11.20 -6.38
C ALA A 248 -2.21 -11.36 -6.23
N GLY A 249 -2.97 -10.25 -6.23
CA GLY A 249 -4.43 -10.25 -6.28
C GLY A 249 -5.13 -10.99 -5.14
N GLY A 250 -4.52 -11.05 -3.96
CA GLY A 250 -5.08 -11.68 -2.76
C GLY A 250 -4.17 -12.71 -2.08
N LEU A 251 -3.08 -13.14 -2.74
CA LEU A 251 -2.11 -14.06 -2.12
C LEU A 251 -0.98 -13.26 -1.44
N PRO A 252 -0.37 -13.82 -0.36
CA PRO A 252 0.67 -13.14 0.40
C PRO A 252 1.98 -13.09 -0.38
N ILE A 253 2.38 -11.90 -0.77
CA ILE A 253 3.65 -11.61 -1.44
C ILE A 253 4.07 -10.17 -1.15
N GLY A 254 5.36 -9.96 -0.97
CA GLY A 254 6.02 -8.67 -0.96
C GLY A 254 7.25 -8.69 -1.84
N ALA A 255 7.69 -7.55 -2.30
CA ALA A 255 8.92 -7.42 -3.06
C ALA A 255 9.64 -6.11 -2.74
N CYS A 256 10.95 -6.17 -2.65
CA CYS A 256 11.83 -5.01 -2.65
C CYS A 256 12.57 -5.00 -4.00
N ILE A 257 12.42 -3.92 -4.75
CA ILE A 257 13.07 -3.68 -6.04
C ILE A 257 14.16 -2.64 -5.79
N VAL A 258 15.37 -2.88 -6.29
CA VAL A 258 16.51 -2.00 -6.04
C VAL A 258 17.31 -1.80 -7.33
N LYS A 259 17.92 -0.63 -7.53
CA LYS A 259 18.91 -0.42 -8.60
C LYS A 259 20.06 -1.42 -8.47
N GLY A 260 20.51 -1.97 -9.59
CA GLY A 260 21.53 -3.02 -9.61
C GLY A 260 22.83 -2.64 -8.92
N GLU A 261 23.20 -1.37 -8.99
CA GLU A 261 24.41 -0.83 -8.33
C GLU A 261 24.35 -0.93 -6.78
N PHE A 262 23.17 -0.86 -6.17
CA PHE A 262 22.98 -1.04 -4.73
C PHE A 262 22.72 -2.51 -4.38
N GLY A 263 22.07 -3.25 -5.27
CA GLY A 263 21.78 -4.67 -5.09
C GLY A 263 23.02 -5.55 -4.87
N LYS A 264 24.18 -5.15 -5.40
CA LYS A 264 25.46 -5.87 -5.23
C LYS A 264 25.93 -6.00 -3.77
N TYR A 265 25.45 -5.13 -2.88
CA TYR A 265 25.80 -5.18 -1.45
C TYR A 265 25.03 -6.28 -0.70
N MET A 266 23.92 -6.78 -1.26
CA MET A 266 23.19 -7.93 -0.71
C MET A 266 23.75 -9.23 -1.30
N THR A 267 24.79 -9.74 -0.68
CA THR A 267 25.49 -10.97 -1.08
C THR A 267 24.81 -12.23 -0.52
N LYS A 268 25.24 -13.40 -0.99
CA LYS A 268 24.74 -14.70 -0.50
C LYS A 268 24.80 -14.78 1.03
N GLY A 269 23.69 -15.14 1.66
CA GLY A 269 23.56 -15.25 3.12
C GLY A 269 23.23 -13.94 3.85
N SER A 270 23.24 -12.77 3.18
CA SER A 270 22.91 -11.49 3.85
C SER A 270 21.44 -11.37 4.22
N HIS A 271 20.57 -12.00 3.48
CA HIS A 271 19.12 -11.97 3.68
C HIS A 271 18.48 -13.27 3.19
N GLY A 272 17.28 -13.59 3.67
CA GLY A 272 16.58 -14.81 3.31
C GLY A 272 15.09 -14.77 3.64
N SER A 273 14.33 -15.61 2.97
CA SER A 273 12.93 -15.87 3.24
C SER A 273 12.60 -17.30 2.82
N THR A 274 11.93 -18.06 3.67
CA THR A 274 11.55 -19.45 3.35
C THR A 274 10.49 -19.50 2.23
N PHE A 275 9.47 -18.65 2.31
CA PHE A 275 8.34 -18.63 1.37
C PHE A 275 8.40 -17.53 0.35
N GLY A 276 9.32 -16.54 0.50
CA GLY A 276 9.46 -15.44 -0.43
C GLY A 276 9.81 -15.92 -1.82
N GLY A 277 9.07 -15.46 -2.83
CA GLY A 277 9.25 -15.90 -4.22
C GLY A 277 8.64 -17.26 -4.53
N ASN A 278 7.75 -17.81 -3.68
CA ASN A 278 7.13 -19.09 -3.97
C ASN A 278 6.36 -19.09 -5.31
N ALA A 279 6.38 -20.24 -5.97
CA ALA A 279 5.85 -20.40 -7.33
C ALA A 279 4.37 -20.02 -7.46
N LEU A 280 3.54 -20.33 -6.45
CA LEU A 280 2.11 -20.02 -6.50
C LEU A 280 1.84 -18.52 -6.46
N CYS A 281 2.47 -17.79 -5.52
CA CYS A 281 2.30 -16.36 -5.39
C CYS A 281 2.90 -15.61 -6.59
N CYS A 282 4.08 -16.03 -7.09
CA CYS A 282 4.70 -15.43 -8.26
C CYS A 282 3.90 -15.67 -9.54
N CYS A 283 3.31 -16.87 -9.72
CA CYS A 283 2.41 -17.16 -10.84
C CYS A 283 1.19 -16.22 -10.85
N CYS A 284 0.59 -15.99 -9.67
CA CYS A 284 -0.51 -15.03 -9.54
C CYS A 284 -0.03 -13.58 -9.71
N GLY A 285 1.17 -13.24 -9.24
CA GLY A 285 1.80 -11.93 -9.45
C GLY A 285 2.01 -11.65 -10.94
N ASN A 286 2.51 -12.61 -11.70
CA ASN A 286 2.65 -12.52 -13.16
C ASN A 286 1.31 -12.25 -13.84
N ALA A 287 0.27 -12.98 -13.46
CA ALA A 287 -1.06 -12.77 -13.99
C ALA A 287 -1.66 -11.40 -13.61
N CYS A 288 -1.38 -10.91 -12.40
CA CYS A 288 -1.79 -9.58 -11.96
C CYS A 288 -1.09 -8.47 -12.74
N ILE A 289 0.25 -8.51 -12.84
CA ILE A 289 1.00 -7.45 -13.50
C ILE A 289 0.64 -7.36 -14.98
N ASP A 290 0.41 -8.50 -15.66
CA ASP A 290 0.00 -8.55 -17.07
C ASP A 290 -1.39 -7.90 -17.29
N GLU A 291 -2.29 -7.94 -16.32
CA GLU A 291 -3.60 -7.30 -16.40
C GLU A 291 -3.53 -5.83 -15.99
N LEU A 292 -2.95 -5.55 -14.82
CA LEU A 292 -2.92 -4.21 -14.22
C LEU A 292 -2.06 -3.22 -15.01
N SER A 293 -1.05 -3.69 -15.75
CA SER A 293 -0.17 -2.82 -16.55
C SER A 293 -0.77 -2.39 -17.90
N LYS A 294 -1.92 -2.96 -18.29
CA LYS A 294 -2.59 -2.56 -19.55
C LYS A 294 -3.00 -1.10 -19.47
N GLN A 295 -2.64 -0.33 -20.49
CA GLN A 295 -2.97 1.10 -20.55
C GLN A 295 -4.48 1.35 -20.39
N GLN A 296 -5.32 0.53 -21.02
CA GLN A 296 -6.78 0.65 -20.91
C GLN A 296 -7.26 0.40 -19.47
N PHE A 297 -6.62 -0.54 -18.73
CA PHE A 297 -6.94 -0.81 -17.33
C PHE A 297 -6.61 0.40 -16.45
N LEU A 298 -5.40 0.92 -16.57
CA LEU A 298 -4.92 2.08 -15.81
C LEU A 298 -5.76 3.34 -16.11
N SER A 299 -6.07 3.61 -17.39
CA SER A 299 -6.94 4.72 -17.79
C SER A 299 -8.35 4.60 -17.21
N ASN A 300 -8.88 3.36 -17.08
CA ASN A 300 -10.18 3.16 -16.43
C ASN A 300 -10.11 3.43 -14.93
N VAL A 301 -9.02 3.06 -14.25
CA VAL A 301 -8.81 3.38 -12.82
C VAL A 301 -8.80 4.90 -12.60
N GLU A 302 -8.06 5.63 -13.43
CA GLU A 302 -8.00 7.09 -13.38
C GLU A 302 -9.39 7.70 -13.59
N LYS A 303 -10.10 7.28 -14.65
CA LYS A 303 -11.45 7.75 -14.96
C LYS A 303 -12.46 7.46 -13.86
N MET A 304 -12.43 6.26 -13.28
CA MET A 304 -13.34 5.90 -12.19
C MET A 304 -12.97 6.64 -10.90
N GLY A 305 -11.69 6.83 -10.64
CA GLY A 305 -11.20 7.63 -9.50
C GLY A 305 -11.66 9.08 -9.60
N GLN A 306 -11.49 9.72 -10.75
CA GLN A 306 -11.97 11.08 -10.96
C GLN A 306 -13.49 11.19 -10.81
N TYR A 307 -14.23 10.24 -11.38
CA TYR A 307 -15.68 10.20 -11.24
C TYR A 307 -16.09 10.07 -9.76
N PHE A 308 -15.47 9.17 -9.02
CA PHE A 308 -15.79 8.96 -7.60
C PHE A 308 -15.45 10.20 -6.76
N LYS A 309 -14.30 10.82 -7.01
CA LYS A 309 -13.90 12.07 -6.35
C LYS A 309 -14.93 13.17 -6.57
N THR A 310 -15.35 13.38 -7.82
CA THR A 310 -16.37 14.39 -8.18
C THR A 310 -17.71 14.13 -7.48
N GLU A 311 -18.16 12.86 -7.40
CA GLU A 311 -19.39 12.53 -6.69
C GLU A 311 -19.25 12.76 -5.16
N LEU A 312 -18.09 12.48 -4.58
CA LEU A 312 -17.81 12.81 -3.17
C LEU A 312 -17.78 14.33 -2.92
N GLU A 313 -17.23 15.13 -3.85
CA GLU A 313 -17.26 16.59 -3.79
C GLU A 313 -18.69 17.14 -3.80
N LYS A 314 -19.59 16.57 -4.61
CA LYS A 314 -21.02 16.91 -4.59
C LYS A 314 -21.65 16.55 -3.23
N MET A 315 -21.27 15.43 -2.62
CA MET A 315 -21.74 15.05 -1.30
C MET A 315 -21.26 16.04 -0.22
N ILE A 316 -20.02 16.51 -0.30
CA ILE A 316 -19.49 17.56 0.59
C ILE A 316 -20.34 18.84 0.46
N ALA A 317 -20.64 19.27 -0.77
CA ALA A 317 -21.48 20.44 -1.01
C ALA A 317 -22.90 20.28 -0.45
N LYS A 318 -23.44 19.05 -0.46
CA LYS A 318 -24.76 18.73 0.09
C LYS A 318 -24.79 18.64 1.61
N PHE A 319 -23.69 18.18 2.25
CA PHE A 319 -23.60 17.96 3.70
C PHE A 319 -22.35 18.63 4.32
N PRO A 320 -22.17 19.97 4.17
CA PRO A 320 -20.93 20.66 4.54
C PRO A 320 -20.63 20.67 6.04
N ASN A 321 -21.66 20.45 6.88
CA ASN A 321 -21.52 20.37 8.34
C ASN A 321 -20.95 19.01 8.80
N ILE A 322 -20.96 17.99 7.94
CA ILE A 322 -20.50 16.63 8.26
C ILE A 322 -19.30 16.23 7.42
N LEU A 323 -19.34 16.50 6.13
CA LEU A 323 -18.30 16.15 5.17
C LEU A 323 -17.44 17.36 4.86
N LYS A 324 -16.09 17.24 4.98
CA LYS A 324 -15.19 18.41 4.90
C LYS A 324 -14.37 18.47 3.64
N SER A 325 -13.70 17.37 3.31
CA SER A 325 -12.81 17.33 2.15
C SER A 325 -12.65 15.91 1.61
N VAL A 326 -12.20 15.82 0.35
CA VAL A 326 -11.77 14.58 -0.25
C VAL A 326 -10.32 14.69 -0.68
N SER A 327 -9.50 13.70 -0.34
CA SER A 327 -8.09 13.61 -0.69
C SER A 327 -7.78 12.31 -1.43
N GLY A 328 -6.58 12.21 -1.98
CA GLY A 328 -6.11 11.00 -2.64
C GLY A 328 -6.09 11.07 -4.16
N MET A 329 -5.81 9.93 -4.80
CA MET A 329 -5.53 9.80 -6.22
C MET A 329 -6.06 8.49 -6.77
N GLY A 330 -6.67 8.51 -7.96
CA GLY A 330 -7.27 7.33 -8.56
C GLY A 330 -8.33 6.69 -7.66
N LEU A 331 -8.21 5.39 -7.41
CA LEU A 331 -9.10 4.63 -6.53
C LEU A 331 -8.51 4.41 -5.11
N MET A 332 -7.77 5.37 -4.62
CA MET A 332 -7.32 5.52 -3.24
C MET A 332 -7.78 6.88 -2.74
N LEU A 333 -8.97 6.95 -2.16
CA LEU A 333 -9.61 8.20 -1.74
C LEU A 333 -9.94 8.19 -0.25
N GLY A 334 -9.77 9.36 0.37
CA GLY A 334 -10.13 9.65 1.75
C GLY A 334 -11.20 10.74 1.80
N LEU A 335 -12.27 10.53 2.57
CA LEU A 335 -13.33 11.50 2.83
C LEU A 335 -13.24 11.94 4.30
N THR A 336 -12.87 13.18 4.54
CA THR A 336 -12.75 13.73 5.89
C THR A 336 -14.12 14.05 6.48
N ILE A 337 -14.33 13.61 7.71
CA ILE A 337 -15.55 13.84 8.48
C ILE A 337 -15.30 14.95 9.51
N ASP A 338 -16.30 15.74 9.84
CA ASP A 338 -16.25 16.74 10.92
C ASP A 338 -15.88 16.07 12.26
N ASP A 339 -15.02 16.73 13.04
CA ASP A 339 -14.47 16.17 14.29
C ASP A 339 -15.53 15.92 15.37
N LYS A 340 -16.73 16.47 15.21
CA LYS A 340 -17.87 16.17 16.10
C LYS A 340 -18.42 14.75 15.91
N ILE A 341 -18.06 14.08 14.83
CA ILE A 341 -18.51 12.73 14.49
C ILE A 341 -17.30 11.84 14.27
N GLU A 342 -17.16 10.74 14.98
CA GLU A 342 -16.08 9.78 14.75
C GLU A 342 -16.28 9.04 13.41
N ALA A 343 -15.30 9.10 12.53
CA ALA A 343 -15.31 8.38 11.26
C ALA A 343 -15.57 6.87 11.44
N LYS A 344 -15.16 6.28 12.57
CA LYS A 344 -15.42 4.87 12.91
C LYS A 344 -16.92 4.59 12.98
N LYS A 345 -17.72 5.43 13.64
CA LYS A 345 -19.18 5.28 13.71
C LYS A 345 -19.83 5.35 12.33
N VAL A 346 -19.33 6.25 11.48
CA VAL A 346 -19.82 6.36 10.10
C VAL A 346 -19.51 5.09 9.31
N VAL A 347 -18.29 4.54 9.43
CA VAL A 347 -17.88 3.30 8.76
C VAL A 347 -18.74 2.11 9.21
N GLU A 348 -19.06 1.99 10.49
CA GLU A 348 -19.93 0.95 11.02
C GLU A 348 -21.35 1.05 10.41
N LYS A 349 -21.91 2.25 10.32
CA LYS A 349 -23.22 2.50 9.69
C LYS A 349 -23.18 2.26 8.16
N LEU A 350 -22.09 2.59 7.49
CA LEU A 350 -21.91 2.27 6.08
C LEU A 350 -21.95 0.75 5.85
N LEU A 351 -21.29 -0.02 6.70
CA LEU A 351 -21.29 -1.49 6.62
C LEU A 351 -22.70 -2.06 6.88
N GLU A 352 -23.42 -1.52 7.85
CA GLU A 352 -24.83 -1.88 8.10
C GLU A 352 -25.70 -1.61 6.87
N ASN A 353 -25.47 -0.51 6.17
CA ASN A 353 -26.17 -0.12 4.95
C ASN A 353 -25.63 -0.80 3.66
N GLY A 354 -24.61 -1.66 3.77
CA GLY A 354 -24.12 -2.49 2.66
C GLY A 354 -22.90 -1.95 1.91
N LEU A 355 -22.10 -1.06 2.52
CA LEU A 355 -20.82 -0.58 1.98
C LEU A 355 -19.69 -0.85 2.96
N SER A 356 -18.70 -1.65 2.56
CA SER A 356 -17.49 -1.91 3.35
C SER A 356 -16.40 -0.90 3.00
N CYS A 357 -15.87 -0.23 4.00
CA CYS A 357 -14.72 0.67 3.94
C CYS A 357 -14.00 0.68 5.29
N CYS A 358 -13.01 1.51 5.51
CA CYS A 358 -12.33 1.63 6.80
C CYS A 358 -11.95 3.08 7.11
N THR A 359 -11.49 3.31 8.33
CA THR A 359 -10.93 4.61 8.72
C THR A 359 -9.47 4.76 8.28
N ALA A 360 -9.01 6.01 8.18
CA ALA A 360 -7.61 6.42 8.14
C ALA A 360 -7.37 7.54 9.16
N GLY A 361 -6.12 8.00 9.31
CA GLY A 361 -5.78 9.16 10.13
C GLY A 361 -6.54 10.41 9.73
N GLY A 362 -6.60 11.44 10.61
CA GLY A 362 -7.29 12.69 10.34
C GLY A 362 -8.82 12.58 10.25
N ASN A 363 -9.42 11.66 11.02
CA ASN A 363 -10.87 11.42 11.04
C ASN A 363 -11.48 11.19 9.65
N GLN A 364 -10.83 10.34 8.85
CA GLN A 364 -11.23 10.05 7.47
C GLN A 364 -11.87 8.66 7.31
N ILE A 365 -12.80 8.56 6.35
CA ILE A 365 -13.24 7.32 5.74
C ILE A 365 -12.34 7.06 4.53
N ARG A 366 -11.69 5.90 4.49
CA ARG A 366 -10.83 5.48 3.41
C ARG A 366 -11.53 4.48 2.49
N PHE A 367 -11.49 4.77 1.20
CA PHE A 367 -12.04 3.93 0.13
C PHE A 367 -10.92 3.34 -0.71
N LEU A 368 -10.89 2.00 -0.78
CA LEU A 368 -9.89 1.20 -1.51
C LEU A 368 -10.59 0.08 -2.32
N PRO A 369 -11.55 0.42 -3.19
CA PRO A 369 -12.30 -0.61 -3.91
C PRO A 369 -11.39 -1.45 -4.82
N PRO A 370 -11.83 -2.64 -5.24
CA PRO A 370 -11.21 -3.34 -6.35
C PRO A 370 -11.14 -2.45 -7.60
N LEU A 371 -10.04 -2.52 -8.35
CA LEU A 371 -9.79 -1.63 -9.50
C LEU A 371 -10.69 -1.92 -10.70
N ILE A 372 -11.46 -2.99 -10.63
CA ILE A 372 -12.44 -3.39 -11.65
C ILE A 372 -13.82 -2.75 -11.45
N ILE A 373 -13.96 -1.81 -10.51
CA ILE A 373 -15.24 -1.12 -10.31
C ILE A 373 -15.64 -0.35 -11.58
N LYS A 374 -16.95 -0.15 -11.69
CA LYS A 374 -17.59 0.58 -12.79
C LYS A 374 -18.43 1.71 -12.21
N LYS A 375 -18.82 2.66 -13.06
CA LYS A 375 -19.69 3.79 -12.70
C LYS A 375 -20.87 3.37 -11.80
N LYS A 376 -21.62 2.32 -12.17
CA LYS A 376 -22.75 1.82 -11.38
C LYS A 376 -22.40 1.43 -9.93
N HIS A 377 -21.16 0.97 -9.66
CA HIS A 377 -20.73 0.62 -8.30
C HIS A 377 -20.43 1.88 -7.50
N ILE A 378 -19.92 2.92 -8.14
CA ILE A 378 -19.74 4.25 -7.53
C ILE A 378 -21.10 4.87 -7.23
N ASP A 379 -22.04 4.83 -8.18
CA ASP A 379 -23.40 5.34 -7.98
C ASP A 379 -24.11 4.61 -6.82
N GLU A 380 -23.91 3.27 -6.69
CA GLU A 380 -24.40 2.47 -5.54
C GLU A 380 -23.76 2.92 -4.22
N ALA A 381 -22.42 3.11 -4.20
CA ALA A 381 -21.70 3.58 -3.01
C ALA A 381 -22.17 4.98 -2.56
N ILE A 382 -22.31 5.93 -3.49
CA ILE A 382 -22.78 7.29 -3.20
C ILE A 382 -24.18 7.27 -2.59
N LYS A 383 -25.11 6.46 -3.13
CA LYS A 383 -26.45 6.31 -2.54
C LYS A 383 -26.41 5.77 -1.10
N ILE A 384 -25.51 4.82 -0.84
CA ILE A 384 -25.34 4.27 0.50
C ILE A 384 -24.74 5.31 1.45
N ILE A 385 -23.72 6.06 0.99
CA ILE A 385 -23.13 7.16 1.76
C ILE A 385 -24.19 8.21 2.09
N GLU A 386 -24.95 8.66 1.09
CA GLU A 386 -26.01 9.66 1.29
C GLU A 386 -27.06 9.21 2.31
N LYS A 387 -27.59 7.99 2.15
CA LYS A 387 -28.55 7.39 3.10
C LYS A 387 -27.97 7.35 4.52
N THR A 388 -26.70 6.97 4.64
CA THR A 388 -26.03 6.86 5.94
C THR A 388 -25.87 8.22 6.61
N ILE A 389 -25.46 9.25 5.85
CA ILE A 389 -25.31 10.62 6.39
C ILE A 389 -26.66 11.20 6.80
N ILE A 390 -27.72 11.01 6.01
CA ILE A 390 -29.10 11.45 6.38
C ILE A 390 -29.53 10.79 7.70
N GLY A 391 -29.32 9.48 7.85
CA GLY A 391 -29.65 8.77 9.09
C GLY A 391 -28.90 9.32 10.30
N LEU A 392 -27.60 9.59 10.15
CA LEU A 392 -26.79 10.17 11.23
C LEU A 392 -27.25 11.57 11.64
N ILE A 393 -27.74 12.40 10.68
CA ILE A 393 -28.30 13.72 11.00
C ILE A 393 -29.60 13.59 11.82
N SER A 394 -30.38 12.57 11.53
CA SER A 394 -31.65 12.34 12.25
C SER A 394 -31.45 11.81 13.68
N ASP A 395 -30.26 11.23 13.95
CA ASP A 395 -29.87 10.68 15.26
C ASP A 395 -29.15 11.72 16.15
N LEU A 396 -28.73 12.89 15.57
CA LEU A 396 -28.10 14.04 16.26
C LEU A 396 -29.17 15.04 16.76
#